data_ccc49c14d50fc1e7f0d445102f4d366c
#
_entry.id   ccc49c14d50fc1e7f0d445102f4d366c
#
_cell.length_a   1.000
_cell.length_b   1.000
_cell.length_c   1.000
_cell.angle_alpha   90.00
_cell.angle_beta   90.00
_cell.angle_gamma   90.00
#
_symmetry.space_group_name_H-M   'P 1'
#
loop_
_entity.id
_entity.type
_entity.pdbx_description
1 polymer ?
#
loop_
_entity_poly.entity_id
_entity_poly.type
_entity_poly.pdbx_seq_one_letter_code
_entity_poly.pdbx_strand_id
1 'polypeptide(L)'
;SAENAVKQEAPEGYVYVQVETGVSDDSYGMVESSEKVVTEDGDAAVQTNVTVICTDGTAKTFTVDKAVDYKAGRLVTVKVSEGSVTIKALTEKHTSGKVDSAATKLGSLSFAEHIEILDTGDEGAATSVDVSRLSGMSLDSDDVRYYGLDGDGRIEYLILDDVTGDLWTYAYLTDLEDQSQGMSINVTYTYLGGGAEQTLNS
;
A
#
# COMPACT_ATOMS: atom_id res chain seq x y z
N SER A 1 2.42 -36.35 7.72
CA SER A 1 1.06 -36.21 8.23
C SER A 1 0.84 -34.71 8.49
N ALA A 2 0.13 -34.11 7.56
CA ALA A 2 -0.45 -32.80 7.74
C ALA A 2 -1.59 -32.94 8.75
N GLU A 3 -1.55 -32.17 9.82
CA GLU A 3 -2.78 -31.94 10.59
C GLU A 3 -2.57 -30.77 11.57
N ASN A 4 -3.55 -29.90 11.48
CA ASN A 4 -3.93 -28.80 12.38
C ASN A 4 -3.45 -27.40 12.02
N ALA A 5 -3.92 -26.92 10.86
CA ALA A 5 -4.14 -25.50 10.70
C ALA A 5 -5.41 -25.11 11.48
N VAL A 6 -5.23 -24.47 12.62
CA VAL A 6 -6.34 -23.82 13.33
C VAL A 6 -6.78 -22.63 12.48
N LYS A 7 -7.96 -22.73 11.87
CA LYS A 7 -8.62 -21.58 11.26
C LYS A 7 -9.00 -20.60 12.37
N GLN A 8 -8.23 -19.57 12.52
CA GLN A 8 -8.63 -18.40 13.28
C GLN A 8 -9.43 -17.49 12.32
N GLU A 9 -10.71 -17.29 12.59
CA GLU A 9 -11.52 -16.37 11.81
C GLU A 9 -11.01 -14.94 12.05
N ALA A 10 -10.56 -14.31 10.97
CA ALA A 10 -10.14 -12.92 11.00
C ALA A 10 -11.35 -11.99 11.22
N PRO A 11 -11.20 -10.89 11.96
CA PRO A 11 -12.19 -9.81 11.94
C PRO A 11 -12.42 -9.33 10.51
N GLU A 12 -13.65 -8.93 10.17
CA GLU A 12 -13.99 -8.46 8.83
C GLU A 12 -13.01 -7.36 8.37
N GLY A 13 -12.38 -7.57 7.22
CA GLY A 13 -11.43 -6.63 6.62
C GLY A 13 -9.94 -7.01 6.70
N TYR A 14 -9.57 -8.11 7.38
CA TYR A 14 -8.19 -8.57 7.43
C TYR A 14 -8.00 -9.86 6.64
N VAL A 15 -7.04 -9.86 5.72
CA VAL A 15 -6.57 -11.06 5.04
C VAL A 15 -5.30 -11.53 5.74
N TYR A 16 -5.39 -12.64 6.48
CA TYR A 16 -4.18 -13.30 6.98
C TYR A 16 -3.54 -14.05 5.82
N VAL A 17 -2.34 -13.65 5.43
CA VAL A 17 -1.53 -14.43 4.52
C VAL A 17 -0.79 -15.48 5.36
N GLN A 18 -1.21 -16.73 5.23
CA GLN A 18 -0.44 -17.86 5.75
C GLN A 18 0.80 -18.00 4.87
N VAL A 19 1.98 -17.68 5.43
CA VAL A 19 3.24 -17.82 4.71
C VAL A 19 3.53 -19.30 4.54
N GLU A 20 3.45 -19.78 3.31
CA GLU A 20 3.95 -21.11 2.97
C GLU A 20 5.48 -21.13 3.09
N THR A 21 5.98 -22.05 3.91
CA THR A 21 7.42 -22.25 4.12
C THR A 21 8.07 -22.77 2.84
N GLY A 22 8.95 -21.99 2.23
CA GLY A 22 9.82 -22.46 1.15
C GLY A 22 10.07 -21.55 -0.02
N VAL A 23 9.37 -20.42 -0.14
CA VAL A 23 9.59 -19.43 -1.21
C VAL A 23 10.11 -18.14 -0.59
N SER A 24 11.26 -17.67 -1.05
CA SER A 24 11.77 -16.34 -0.72
C SER A 24 11.06 -15.34 -1.63
N ASP A 25 10.00 -14.73 -1.13
CA ASP A 25 9.32 -13.65 -1.85
C ASP A 25 9.81 -12.30 -1.35
N ASP A 26 10.47 -11.55 -2.22
CA ASP A 26 10.76 -10.14 -2.00
C ASP A 26 9.55 -9.34 -2.48
N SER A 27 8.92 -8.57 -1.57
CA SER A 27 7.84 -7.65 -1.89
C SER A 27 8.31 -6.21 -1.75
N TYR A 28 7.84 -5.34 -2.64
CA TYR A 28 8.05 -3.90 -2.58
C TYR A 28 6.74 -3.23 -2.23
N GLY A 29 6.76 -2.19 -1.43
CA GLY A 29 5.55 -1.47 -1.09
C GLY A 29 5.78 -0.30 -0.17
N MET A 30 4.68 0.22 0.36
CA MET A 30 4.64 1.34 1.28
C MET A 30 3.97 0.92 2.58
N VAL A 31 4.54 1.34 3.71
CA VAL A 31 3.93 1.13 5.03
C VAL A 31 2.63 1.92 5.11
N GLU A 32 1.53 1.24 5.37
CA GLU A 32 0.24 1.84 5.70
C GLU A 32 0.17 2.15 7.19
N SER A 33 0.53 1.17 8.02
CA SER A 33 0.49 1.29 9.48
C SER A 33 1.45 0.32 10.17
N SER A 34 1.80 0.59 11.42
CA SER A 34 2.48 -0.35 12.28
C SER A 34 1.92 -0.31 13.70
N GLU A 35 1.77 -1.47 14.33
CA GLU A 35 1.24 -1.62 15.67
C GLU A 35 2.12 -2.56 16.49
N LYS A 36 2.45 -2.12 17.72
CA LYS A 36 3.19 -2.96 18.69
C LYS A 36 2.22 -3.86 19.44
N VAL A 37 2.51 -5.14 19.46
CA VAL A 37 1.72 -6.16 20.14
C VAL A 37 2.59 -6.84 21.20
N VAL A 38 2.04 -6.98 22.39
CA VAL A 38 2.69 -7.73 23.49
C VAL A 38 2.17 -9.17 23.46
N THR A 39 3.06 -10.13 23.30
CA THR A 39 2.69 -11.55 23.38
C THR A 39 2.65 -12.01 24.83
N GLU A 40 1.57 -12.68 25.23
CA GLU A 40 1.34 -13.14 26.62
C GLU A 40 2.03 -14.47 26.96
N ASP A 41 2.82 -15.06 26.06
CA ASP A 41 3.52 -16.32 26.29
C ASP A 41 4.82 -16.12 27.07
N GLY A 42 4.72 -16.25 28.41
CA GLY A 42 5.81 -16.55 29.37
C GLY A 42 6.87 -15.47 29.60
N ASP A 43 7.53 -15.01 28.59
CA ASP A 43 8.38 -13.80 28.57
C ASP A 43 7.71 -12.78 27.65
N ALA A 44 7.22 -11.69 28.23
CA ALA A 44 6.52 -10.62 27.48
C ALA A 44 7.42 -10.08 26.35
N ALA A 45 7.36 -10.71 25.18
CA ALA A 45 8.04 -10.26 23.98
C ALA A 45 7.18 -9.23 23.25
N VAL A 46 7.80 -8.16 22.81
CA VAL A 46 7.13 -7.16 21.98
C VAL A 46 7.38 -7.48 20.51
N GLN A 47 6.32 -7.70 19.78
CA GLN A 47 6.31 -7.85 18.32
C GLN A 47 5.76 -6.57 17.69
N THR A 48 5.98 -6.40 16.41
CA THR A 48 5.33 -5.32 15.63
C THR A 48 4.63 -5.91 14.42
N ASN A 49 3.34 -5.64 14.30
CA ASN A 49 2.57 -5.90 13.10
C ASN A 49 2.71 -4.70 12.17
N VAL A 50 3.18 -4.92 10.95
CA VAL A 50 3.39 -3.89 9.94
C VAL A 50 2.50 -4.21 8.74
N THR A 51 1.56 -3.33 8.44
CA THR A 51 0.75 -3.44 7.23
C THR A 51 1.41 -2.67 6.10
N VAL A 52 1.66 -3.38 5.01
CA VAL A 52 2.32 -2.86 3.80
C VAL A 52 1.37 -3.00 2.62
N ILE A 53 1.14 -1.91 1.90
CA ILE A 53 0.48 -1.97 0.60
C ILE A 53 1.56 -2.26 -0.43
N CYS A 54 1.49 -3.46 -1.02
CA CYS A 54 2.46 -3.95 -1.99
C CYS A 54 2.20 -3.38 -3.39
N THR A 55 3.20 -3.44 -4.27
CA THR A 55 3.11 -2.94 -5.65
C THR A 55 2.04 -3.62 -6.49
N ASP A 56 1.64 -4.84 -6.13
CA ASP A 56 0.50 -5.56 -6.73
C ASP A 56 -0.88 -5.05 -6.24
N GLY A 57 -0.91 -4.05 -5.35
CA GLY A 57 -2.11 -3.47 -4.77
C GLY A 57 -2.67 -4.21 -3.56
N THR A 58 -2.04 -5.31 -3.12
CA THR A 58 -2.50 -6.05 -1.94
C THR A 58 -1.96 -5.43 -0.65
N ALA A 59 -2.83 -5.30 0.36
CA ALA A 59 -2.41 -4.98 1.72
C ALA A 59 -2.05 -6.27 2.45
N LYS A 60 -0.80 -6.37 2.93
CA LYS A 60 -0.28 -7.52 3.68
C LYS A 60 0.22 -7.08 5.05
N THR A 61 -0.12 -7.83 6.08
CA THR A 61 0.39 -7.59 7.43
C THR A 61 1.48 -8.60 7.75
N PHE A 62 2.65 -8.07 8.12
CA PHE A 62 3.82 -8.85 8.50
C PHE A 62 4.11 -8.64 9.98
N THR A 63 4.46 -9.71 10.69
CA THR A 63 4.88 -9.64 12.09
C THR A 63 6.40 -9.74 12.18
N VAL A 64 7.03 -8.77 12.84
CA VAL A 64 8.46 -8.79 13.16
C VAL A 64 8.66 -8.97 14.67
N ASP A 65 9.60 -9.84 15.06
CA ASP A 65 9.86 -10.23 16.46
C ASP A 65 10.69 -9.18 17.20
N LYS A 66 10.32 -7.93 17.06
CA LYS A 66 10.95 -6.80 17.77
C LYS A 66 10.03 -5.59 17.79
N ALA A 67 10.24 -4.74 18.79
CA ALA A 67 9.61 -3.44 18.84
C ALA A 67 10.28 -2.49 17.84
N VAL A 68 9.56 -2.13 16.76
CA VAL A 68 10.00 -1.14 15.77
C VAL A 68 8.87 -0.17 15.48
N ASP A 69 9.23 1.00 15.01
CA ASP A 69 8.29 2.02 14.57
C ASP A 69 8.51 2.29 13.07
N TYR A 70 7.62 1.72 12.27
CA TYR A 70 7.60 1.96 10.83
C TYR A 70 6.55 3.03 10.53
N LYS A 71 7.02 4.20 10.10
CA LYS A 71 6.12 5.31 9.78
C LYS A 71 5.30 5.02 8.53
N ALA A 72 4.01 5.36 8.57
CA ALA A 72 3.16 5.37 7.39
C ALA A 72 3.77 6.23 6.27
N GLY A 73 3.62 5.80 5.04
CA GLY A 73 4.20 6.46 3.88
C GLY A 73 5.63 6.06 3.54
N ARG A 74 6.32 5.29 4.40
CA ARG A 74 7.69 4.84 4.13
C ARG A 74 7.72 3.70 3.12
N LEU A 75 8.56 3.82 2.09
CA LEU A 75 8.81 2.72 1.16
C LEU A 75 9.67 1.66 1.80
N VAL A 76 9.31 0.40 1.61
CA VAL A 76 10.00 -0.76 2.18
C VAL A 76 10.11 -1.92 1.19
N THR A 77 11.11 -2.75 1.42
CA THR A 77 11.16 -4.11 0.90
C THR A 77 10.86 -5.06 2.04
N VAL A 78 10.10 -6.10 1.76
CA VAL A 78 9.80 -7.18 2.71
C VAL A 78 10.31 -8.47 2.12
N LYS A 79 11.16 -9.15 2.87
CA LYS A 79 11.66 -10.47 2.54
C LYS A 79 11.14 -11.47 3.58
N VAL A 80 10.50 -12.52 3.08
CA VAL A 80 10.06 -13.65 3.90
C VAL A 80 10.94 -14.84 3.54
N SER A 81 11.62 -15.41 4.52
CA SER A 81 12.48 -16.56 4.31
C SER A 81 12.43 -17.46 5.56
N GLU A 82 12.16 -18.75 5.37
CA GLU A 82 12.14 -19.75 6.43
C GLU A 82 11.31 -19.35 7.68
N GLY A 83 10.17 -18.69 7.46
CA GLY A 83 9.29 -18.22 8.53
C GLY A 83 9.79 -16.93 9.22
N SER A 84 10.87 -16.34 8.77
CA SER A 84 11.39 -15.06 9.27
C SER A 84 11.03 -13.92 8.31
N VAL A 85 10.58 -12.80 8.87
CA VAL A 85 10.24 -11.58 8.13
C VAL A 85 11.31 -10.53 8.35
N THR A 86 11.86 -10.02 7.26
CA THR A 86 12.80 -8.88 7.28
C THR A 86 12.21 -7.72 6.49
N ILE A 87 12.01 -6.58 7.15
CA ILE A 87 11.55 -5.34 6.53
C ILE A 87 12.72 -4.35 6.51
N LYS A 88 13.03 -3.82 5.33
CA LYS A 88 14.09 -2.82 5.15
C LYS A 88 13.52 -1.59 4.46
N ALA A 89 14.05 -0.42 4.80
CA ALA A 89 13.77 0.79 4.05
C ALA A 89 14.22 0.62 2.60
N LEU A 90 13.31 0.95 1.67
CA LEU A 90 13.63 1.04 0.25
C LEU A 90 14.16 2.44 -0.04
N THR A 91 15.38 2.50 -0.59
CA THR A 91 15.94 3.78 -1.00
C THR A 91 15.22 4.27 -2.25
N GLU A 92 14.75 5.49 -2.23
CA GLU A 92 14.09 6.11 -3.37
C GLU A 92 15.04 6.14 -4.59
N LYS A 93 14.46 5.90 -5.76
CA LYS A 93 15.16 5.88 -7.03
C LYS A 93 14.31 6.57 -8.07
N HIS A 94 14.72 7.77 -8.43
CA HIS A 94 13.96 8.67 -9.28
C HIS A 94 14.29 8.49 -10.75
N THR A 95 13.32 8.76 -11.60
CA THR A 95 13.48 8.91 -13.05
C THR A 95 12.41 9.87 -13.57
N SER A 96 12.56 10.35 -14.79
CA SER A 96 11.60 11.26 -15.40
C SER A 96 11.45 10.95 -16.90
N GLY A 97 10.39 11.40 -17.48
CA GLY A 97 10.16 11.26 -18.91
C GLY A 97 8.69 11.27 -19.28
N LYS A 98 8.44 11.18 -20.56
CA LYS A 98 7.08 11.02 -21.09
C LYS A 98 6.75 9.55 -21.26
N VAL A 99 5.60 9.14 -20.77
CA VAL A 99 5.00 7.84 -21.11
C VAL A 99 4.43 7.94 -22.53
N ASP A 100 4.76 6.99 -23.38
CA ASP A 100 4.22 6.96 -24.73
C ASP A 100 2.70 6.69 -24.74
N SER A 101 2.05 6.95 -25.87
CA SER A 101 0.59 6.80 -26.01
C SER A 101 0.11 5.35 -25.88
N ALA A 102 0.99 4.39 -26.13
CA ALA A 102 0.70 2.97 -25.97
C ALA A 102 1.01 2.48 -24.54
N ALA A 103 1.52 3.34 -23.66
CA ALA A 103 1.92 3.02 -22.29
C ALA A 103 2.91 1.83 -22.24
N THR A 104 3.94 1.86 -23.10
CA THR A 104 4.94 0.80 -23.20
C THR A 104 6.30 1.19 -22.63
N LYS A 105 6.53 2.49 -22.39
CA LYS A 105 7.80 3.00 -21.88
C LYS A 105 7.62 4.34 -21.17
N LEU A 106 8.56 4.62 -20.25
CA LEU A 106 8.77 5.92 -19.62
C LEU A 106 10.12 6.48 -20.10
N GLY A 107 10.08 7.52 -20.91
CA GLY A 107 11.29 8.05 -21.53
C GLY A 107 11.99 6.99 -22.39
N SER A 108 13.20 6.60 -21.99
CA SER A 108 13.99 5.56 -22.67
C SER A 108 13.81 4.15 -22.08
N LEU A 109 13.17 4.01 -20.92
CA LEU A 109 12.99 2.75 -20.22
C LEU A 109 11.68 2.09 -20.61
N SER A 110 11.76 0.87 -21.17
CA SER A 110 10.57 0.08 -21.48
C SER A 110 9.92 -0.48 -20.22
N PHE A 111 8.62 -0.67 -20.27
CA PHE A 111 7.90 -1.40 -19.23
C PHE A 111 7.97 -2.91 -19.43
N ALA A 112 8.05 -3.67 -18.35
CA ALA A 112 7.88 -5.10 -18.37
C ALA A 112 6.42 -5.47 -18.70
N GLU A 113 6.19 -6.68 -19.20
CA GLU A 113 4.86 -7.16 -19.59
C GLU A 113 3.87 -7.16 -18.41
N HIS A 114 4.37 -7.46 -17.21
CA HIS A 114 3.58 -7.51 -15.97
C HIS A 114 4.07 -6.47 -14.98
N ILE A 115 4.24 -5.24 -15.44
CA ILE A 115 4.63 -4.13 -14.56
C ILE A 115 3.61 -3.95 -13.45
N GLU A 116 4.10 -3.79 -12.22
CA GLU A 116 3.29 -3.41 -11.06
C GLU A 116 3.51 -1.94 -10.75
N ILE A 117 2.42 -1.19 -10.64
CA ILE A 117 2.44 0.25 -10.39
C ILE A 117 1.63 0.55 -9.15
N LEU A 118 2.25 1.22 -8.19
CA LEU A 118 1.62 1.72 -6.98
C LEU A 118 1.68 3.24 -6.97
N ASP A 119 0.54 3.90 -6.93
CA ASP A 119 0.45 5.34 -6.69
C ASP A 119 0.27 5.57 -5.19
N THR A 120 1.10 6.42 -4.60
CA THR A 120 1.15 6.65 -3.14
C THR A 120 0.80 8.09 -2.83
N GLY A 121 0.22 8.33 -1.68
CA GLY A 121 -0.11 9.64 -1.17
C GLY A 121 0.30 9.81 0.28
N ASP A 122 -0.22 10.83 0.89
CA ASP A 122 0.04 11.16 2.29
C ASP A 122 -0.54 10.09 3.24
N GLU A 123 0.02 10.02 4.44
CA GLU A 123 -0.47 9.21 5.57
C GLU A 123 -0.64 7.71 5.27
N GLY A 124 0.14 7.17 4.34
CA GLY A 124 0.10 5.74 4.03
C GLY A 124 -0.99 5.35 3.03
N ALA A 125 -1.64 6.31 2.38
CA ALA A 125 -2.56 6.02 1.30
C ALA A 125 -1.82 5.50 0.06
N ALA A 126 -2.31 4.41 -0.55
CA ALA A 126 -1.77 3.88 -1.79
C ALA A 126 -2.82 3.08 -2.56
N THR A 127 -2.69 3.05 -3.87
CA THR A 127 -3.53 2.24 -4.75
C THR A 127 -2.73 1.67 -5.91
N SER A 128 -3.05 0.47 -6.35
CA SER A 128 -2.47 -0.07 -7.58
C SER A 128 -3.11 0.59 -8.80
N VAL A 129 -2.30 0.78 -9.83
CA VAL A 129 -2.66 1.51 -11.05
C VAL A 129 -2.38 0.65 -12.26
N ASP A 130 -3.33 0.57 -13.17
CA ASP A 130 -3.09 -0.04 -14.48
C ASP A 130 -2.18 0.87 -15.32
N VAL A 131 -1.24 0.28 -16.05
CA VAL A 131 -0.25 1.03 -16.85
C VAL A 131 -0.88 1.98 -17.86
N SER A 132 -2.06 1.65 -18.37
CA SER A 132 -2.81 2.50 -19.33
C SER A 132 -3.18 3.86 -18.75
N ARG A 133 -3.30 3.97 -17.42
CA ARG A 133 -3.57 5.25 -16.73
C ARG A 133 -2.46 6.27 -16.93
N LEU A 134 -1.24 5.81 -17.21
CA LEU A 134 -0.08 6.67 -17.42
C LEU A 134 0.09 7.10 -18.88
N SER A 135 -0.74 6.59 -19.81
CA SER A 135 -0.64 6.88 -21.25
C SER A 135 -0.54 8.39 -21.54
N GLY A 136 0.54 8.78 -22.21
CA GLY A 136 0.78 10.16 -22.61
C GLY A 136 1.18 11.12 -21.49
N MET A 137 1.24 10.68 -20.24
CA MET A 137 1.65 11.50 -19.10
C MET A 137 3.13 11.86 -19.18
N SER A 138 3.48 13.05 -18.72
CA SER A 138 4.86 13.46 -18.45
C SER A 138 5.08 13.37 -16.95
N LEU A 139 6.06 12.57 -16.54
CA LEU A 139 6.45 12.40 -15.15
C LEU A 139 7.76 13.13 -14.89
N ASP A 140 7.79 13.96 -13.87
CA ASP A 140 8.99 14.58 -13.36
C ASP A 140 9.70 13.62 -12.37
N SER A 141 10.90 13.94 -11.95
CA SER A 141 11.67 13.08 -11.03
C SER A 141 10.98 12.93 -9.66
N ASP A 142 10.25 13.94 -9.23
CA ASP A 142 9.53 13.93 -7.94
C ASP A 142 8.23 13.12 -8.02
N ASP A 143 7.70 12.90 -9.21
CA ASP A 143 6.52 12.04 -9.43
C ASP A 143 6.86 10.55 -9.27
N VAL A 144 8.14 10.17 -9.37
CA VAL A 144 8.60 8.78 -9.26
C VAL A 144 9.43 8.60 -8.00
N ARG A 145 8.88 7.89 -7.02
CA ARG A 145 9.57 7.57 -5.77
C ARG A 145 10.52 6.39 -5.91
N TYR A 146 10.14 5.40 -6.71
CA TYR A 146 10.97 4.22 -6.95
C TYR A 146 10.65 3.59 -8.30
N TYR A 147 11.67 3.05 -8.95
CA TYR A 147 11.51 2.11 -10.05
C TYR A 147 12.52 0.95 -9.93
N GLY A 148 12.03 -0.27 -10.13
CA GLY A 148 12.82 -1.49 -10.19
C GLY A 148 12.89 -2.01 -11.61
N LEU A 149 14.04 -2.53 -12.01
CA LEU A 149 14.26 -3.11 -13.33
C LEU A 149 14.33 -4.62 -13.24
N ASP A 150 13.74 -5.28 -14.21
CA ASP A 150 13.92 -6.73 -14.43
C ASP A 150 15.30 -7.06 -15.00
N GLY A 151 15.58 -8.35 -15.23
CA GLY A 151 16.84 -8.82 -15.78
C GLY A 151 17.17 -8.34 -17.20
N ASP A 152 16.16 -7.83 -17.92
CA ASP A 152 16.27 -7.28 -19.27
C ASP A 152 16.39 -5.74 -19.27
N GLY A 153 16.39 -5.12 -18.09
CA GLY A 153 16.47 -3.67 -17.90
C GLY A 153 15.15 -2.94 -18.16
N ARG A 154 14.02 -3.63 -18.07
CA ARG A 154 12.68 -3.04 -18.18
C ARG A 154 12.14 -2.72 -16.80
N ILE A 155 11.33 -1.66 -16.67
CA ILE A 155 10.67 -1.32 -15.40
C ILE A 155 9.62 -2.39 -15.09
N GLU A 156 9.84 -3.15 -14.01
CA GLU A 156 8.88 -4.13 -13.48
C GLU A 156 8.11 -3.63 -12.27
N TYR A 157 8.68 -2.68 -11.51
CA TYR A 157 8.04 -2.02 -10.36
C TYR A 157 8.14 -0.51 -10.51
N LEU A 158 7.05 0.19 -10.27
CA LEU A 158 6.98 1.65 -10.31
C LEU A 158 6.15 2.15 -9.14
N ILE A 159 6.73 3.00 -8.30
CA ILE A 159 6.04 3.64 -7.18
C ILE A 159 6.03 5.15 -7.44
N LEU A 160 4.83 5.71 -7.48
CA LEU A 160 4.54 7.09 -7.83
C LEU A 160 4.12 7.90 -6.59
N ASP A 161 4.15 9.22 -6.72
CA ASP A 161 3.74 10.19 -5.70
C ASP A 161 2.54 11.00 -6.21
N ASP A 162 1.33 10.53 -5.88
CA ASP A 162 0.03 11.16 -6.15
C ASP A 162 -0.16 11.65 -7.61
N VAL A 163 0.22 10.81 -8.57
CA VAL A 163 0.26 11.17 -9.99
C VAL A 163 -1.09 10.98 -10.69
N THR A 164 -1.83 9.93 -10.34
CA THR A 164 -3.03 9.54 -11.08
C THR A 164 -4.31 10.19 -10.56
N GLY A 165 -4.29 10.70 -9.34
CA GLY A 165 -5.48 11.18 -8.63
C GLY A 165 -6.44 10.05 -8.19
N ASP A 166 -6.08 8.78 -8.42
CA ASP A 166 -6.94 7.63 -8.09
C ASP A 166 -6.99 7.35 -6.57
N LEU A 167 -6.13 8.01 -5.78
CA LEU A 167 -6.15 7.98 -4.32
C LEU A 167 -7.33 8.74 -3.70
N TRP A 168 -7.93 9.67 -4.45
CA TRP A 168 -8.99 10.55 -3.94
C TRP A 168 -10.36 9.93 -4.22
N THR A 169 -11.14 9.78 -3.16
CA THR A 169 -12.56 9.44 -3.27
C THR A 169 -13.36 10.72 -3.14
N TYR A 170 -14.02 11.12 -4.21
CA TYR A 170 -14.86 12.32 -4.24
C TYR A 170 -16.25 12.01 -3.69
N ALA A 171 -16.76 12.91 -2.86
CA ALA A 171 -18.11 12.86 -2.34
C ALA A 171 -18.75 14.23 -2.40
N TYR A 172 -20.12 14.31 -2.48
CA TYR A 172 -20.77 15.56 -2.22
C TYR A 172 -21.44 15.55 -0.87
N LEU A 173 -21.37 16.71 -0.26
CA LEU A 173 -22.13 17.00 0.94
C LEU A 173 -23.61 16.94 0.58
N THR A 174 -24.36 16.06 1.24
CA THR A 174 -25.82 15.94 1.06
C THR A 174 -26.56 16.65 2.16
N ASP A 175 -26.01 16.70 3.37
CA ASP A 175 -26.59 17.42 4.50
C ASP A 175 -25.52 17.85 5.51
N LEU A 176 -25.81 18.94 6.22
CA LEU A 176 -24.99 19.47 7.31
C LEU A 176 -25.92 19.86 8.46
N GLU A 177 -25.94 19.05 9.50
CA GLU A 177 -26.65 19.35 10.72
C GLU A 177 -25.73 19.94 11.81
N ASP A 178 -26.01 21.18 12.17
CA ASP A 178 -25.36 21.82 13.33
C ASP A 178 -26.08 21.37 14.60
N GLN A 179 -25.42 20.57 15.40
CA GLN A 179 -25.86 20.17 16.72
C GLN A 179 -25.58 21.31 17.71
N SER A 180 -26.37 22.36 17.68
CA SER A 180 -26.15 23.65 18.32
C SER A 180 -26.07 23.69 19.87
N GLN A 181 -25.93 22.55 20.51
CA GLN A 181 -25.72 22.41 21.96
C GLN A 181 -24.42 21.70 22.37
N GLY A 182 -23.56 21.40 21.43
CA GLY A 182 -22.24 20.82 21.66
C GLY A 182 -21.36 21.11 20.46
N MET A 183 -20.05 21.12 20.62
CA MET A 183 -19.11 21.37 19.52
C MET A 183 -19.01 20.17 18.54
N SER A 184 -20.14 19.64 18.10
CA SER A 184 -20.19 18.55 17.15
C SER A 184 -21.03 18.91 15.93
N ILE A 185 -20.55 18.54 14.76
CA ILE A 185 -21.20 18.72 13.48
C ILE A 185 -21.42 17.34 12.86
N ASN A 186 -22.64 17.05 12.42
CA ASN A 186 -22.93 15.87 11.61
C ASN A 186 -22.81 16.25 10.13
N VAL A 187 -21.90 15.61 9.43
CA VAL A 187 -21.69 15.79 7.99
C VAL A 187 -22.16 14.54 7.27
N THR A 188 -23.19 14.68 6.45
CA THR A 188 -23.69 13.60 5.60
C THR A 188 -23.20 13.80 4.17
N TYR A 189 -22.66 12.76 3.56
CA TYR A 189 -22.09 12.82 2.23
C TYR A 189 -22.35 11.54 1.44
N THR A 190 -22.31 11.64 0.13
CA THR A 190 -22.42 10.49 -0.79
C THR A 190 -21.27 10.51 -1.79
N TYR A 191 -20.63 9.35 -1.97
CA TYR A 191 -19.54 9.20 -2.94
C TYR A 191 -20.01 9.34 -4.39
N LEU A 192 -19.21 9.98 -5.23
CA LEU A 192 -19.53 10.19 -6.65
C LEU A 192 -19.67 8.89 -7.46
N GLY A 193 -19.06 7.80 -7.00
CA GLY A 193 -19.18 6.47 -7.60
C GLY A 193 -20.46 5.71 -7.23
N GLY A 194 -21.35 6.31 -6.45
CA GLY A 194 -22.53 5.66 -5.87
C GLY A 194 -22.20 4.97 -4.55
N GLY A 195 -23.23 4.61 -3.81
CA GLY A 195 -23.13 3.96 -2.50
C GLY A 195 -24.16 4.50 -1.53
N ALA A 196 -24.20 3.92 -0.34
CA ALA A 196 -25.04 4.41 0.74
C ALA A 196 -24.51 5.76 1.26
N GLU A 197 -25.43 6.61 1.67
CA GLU A 197 -25.12 7.84 2.38
C GLU A 197 -24.32 7.53 3.66
N GLN A 198 -23.27 8.31 3.91
CA GLN A 198 -22.41 8.17 5.08
C GLN A 198 -22.56 9.41 5.98
N THR A 199 -22.49 9.23 7.29
CA THR A 199 -22.51 10.35 8.24
C THR A 199 -21.26 10.31 9.10
N LEU A 200 -20.54 11.42 9.14
CA LEU A 200 -19.42 11.65 10.05
C LEU A 200 -19.88 12.57 11.19
N ASN A 201 -19.55 12.17 12.40
CA ASN A 201 -19.73 12.97 13.61
C ASN A 201 -18.38 13.54 14.01
N SER A 202 -18.27 14.84 14.15
CA SER A 202 -17.06 15.53 14.59
C SER A 202 -17.31 16.29 15.89
#